data_2c8e0dc66ad9ae010155ee109bd7b934
#
_entry.id   2c8e0dc66ad9ae010155ee109bd7b934
#
_cell.length_a   1.000
_cell.length_b   1.000
_cell.length_c   1.000
_cell.angle_alpha   90.00
_cell.angle_beta   90.00
_cell.angle_gamma   90.00
#
_symmetry.space_group_name_H-M   'P 1'
#
loop_
_entity.id
_entity.type
_entity.pdbx_description
1 polymer ?
#
loop_
_entity_poly.entity_id
_entity_poly.type
_entity_poly.pdbx_seq_one_letter_code
_entity_poly.pdbx_strand_id
1 'polypeptide(L)'
;DGTEFPDAELLKVKIERCKNEIEHLIWRQTELAKLENLLHKQENVMEKVFKKSLPSRIFATHRRKIDSYQELFNLCPNIIGPEMYRLGCECPAPEYCFTVEYNEEYGVDIDVEFFEAVAERKEDSELIKFKELPEVPVALCVNHYGAYEHMPETFAELFAYAETNGYEVIDRARFCHIDGIWNKETVDEWMTEIQLPIKLS
;
A
#
# COMPACT_ATOMS: atom_id res chain seq x y z
N ASP A 1 58.48 -45.01 -20.89
CA ASP A 1 57.26 -44.27 -20.74
C ASP A 1 57.31 -43.50 -19.45
N GLY A 2 57.84 -42.28 -19.56
CA GLY A 2 57.88 -41.36 -18.42
C GLY A 2 56.56 -40.61 -18.32
N THR A 3 55.64 -41.09 -17.50
CA THR A 3 54.53 -40.29 -16.99
C THR A 3 55.08 -39.39 -15.90
N GLU A 4 55.46 -38.16 -16.26
CA GLU A 4 55.75 -37.13 -15.31
C GLU A 4 54.40 -36.82 -14.55
N PHE A 5 54.35 -37.21 -13.27
CA PHE A 5 53.24 -36.80 -12.41
C PHE A 5 53.32 -35.30 -12.22
N PRO A 6 52.19 -34.59 -12.34
CA PRO A 6 52.21 -33.15 -12.11
C PRO A 6 52.69 -32.85 -10.69
N ASP A 7 53.56 -31.82 -10.59
CA ASP A 7 54.04 -31.34 -9.30
C ASP A 7 52.89 -31.11 -8.33
N ALA A 8 52.95 -31.75 -7.16
CA ALA A 8 51.89 -31.68 -6.14
C ALA A 8 51.59 -30.25 -5.71
N GLU A 9 52.62 -29.39 -5.73
CA GLU A 9 52.46 -27.96 -5.42
C GLU A 9 51.66 -27.20 -6.51
N LEU A 10 51.94 -27.50 -7.77
CA LEU A 10 51.19 -26.96 -8.91
C LEU A 10 49.74 -27.42 -8.90
N LEU A 11 49.47 -28.66 -8.49
CA LEU A 11 48.10 -29.17 -8.32
C LEU A 11 47.37 -28.46 -7.22
N LYS A 12 47.96 -28.17 -6.07
CA LYS A 12 47.36 -27.40 -4.97
C LYS A 12 46.98 -25.98 -5.41
N VAL A 13 47.87 -25.29 -6.11
CA VAL A 13 47.60 -23.94 -6.63
C VAL A 13 46.42 -23.95 -7.62
N LYS A 14 46.36 -24.95 -8.51
CA LYS A 14 45.24 -25.08 -9.45
C LYS A 14 43.92 -25.36 -8.73
N ILE A 15 43.92 -26.22 -7.71
CA ILE A 15 42.73 -26.52 -6.91
C ILE A 15 42.23 -25.26 -6.20
N GLU A 16 43.13 -24.51 -5.58
CA GLU A 16 42.77 -23.27 -4.90
C GLU A 16 42.17 -22.20 -5.84
N ARG A 17 42.78 -22.07 -7.03
CA ARG A 17 42.25 -21.21 -8.07
C ARG A 17 40.82 -21.61 -8.51
N CYS A 18 40.59 -22.93 -8.70
CA CYS A 18 39.24 -23.42 -9.05
C CYS A 18 38.23 -23.16 -7.93
N LYS A 19 38.61 -23.31 -6.65
CA LYS A 19 37.72 -22.98 -5.53
C LYS A 19 37.31 -21.50 -5.53
N ASN A 20 38.27 -20.60 -5.67
CA ASN A 20 38.02 -19.17 -5.72
C ASN A 20 37.11 -18.80 -6.91
N GLU A 21 37.27 -19.46 -8.04
CA GLU A 21 36.44 -19.26 -9.23
C GLU A 21 35.01 -19.76 -9.01
N ILE A 22 34.84 -20.91 -8.33
CA ILE A 22 33.54 -21.46 -7.93
C ILE A 22 32.85 -20.52 -6.95
N GLU A 23 33.51 -20.01 -5.92
CA GLU A 23 32.95 -19.07 -4.96
C GLU A 23 32.49 -17.78 -5.65
N HIS A 24 33.27 -17.24 -6.56
CA HIS A 24 32.92 -16.08 -7.35
C HIS A 24 31.67 -16.31 -8.24
N LEU A 25 31.59 -17.50 -8.86
CA LEU A 25 30.44 -17.86 -9.69
C LEU A 25 29.15 -18.02 -8.85
N ILE A 26 29.24 -18.62 -7.67
CA ILE A 26 28.11 -18.75 -6.73
C ILE A 26 27.63 -17.39 -6.28
N TRP A 27 28.54 -16.48 -5.91
CA TRP A 27 28.19 -15.11 -5.56
C TRP A 27 27.46 -14.40 -6.70
N ARG A 28 28.01 -14.50 -7.92
CA ARG A 28 27.42 -13.88 -9.11
C ARG A 28 26.04 -14.44 -9.45
N GLN A 29 25.84 -15.74 -9.30
CA GLN A 29 24.54 -16.39 -9.47
C GLN A 29 23.52 -15.85 -8.46
N THR A 30 23.91 -15.67 -7.20
CA THR A 30 23.05 -15.13 -6.14
C THR A 30 22.61 -13.70 -6.45
N GLU A 31 23.53 -12.85 -6.93
CA GLU A 31 23.19 -11.48 -7.31
C GLU A 31 22.24 -11.41 -8.52
N LEU A 32 22.47 -12.27 -9.52
CA LEU A 32 21.57 -12.34 -10.67
C LEU A 32 20.17 -12.83 -10.29
N ALA A 33 20.06 -13.81 -9.39
CA ALA A 33 18.75 -14.28 -8.89
C ALA A 33 18.00 -13.20 -8.10
N LYS A 34 18.71 -12.35 -7.35
CA LYS A 34 18.10 -11.18 -6.69
C LYS A 34 17.55 -10.19 -7.71
N LEU A 35 18.31 -9.90 -8.78
CA LEU A 35 17.86 -9.00 -9.84
C LEU A 35 16.65 -9.56 -10.60
N GLU A 36 16.64 -10.85 -10.88
CA GLU A 36 15.52 -11.55 -11.51
C GLU A 36 14.24 -11.44 -10.66
N ASN A 37 14.36 -11.68 -9.34
CA ASN A 37 13.23 -11.51 -8.42
C ASN A 37 12.72 -10.06 -8.35
N LEU A 38 13.62 -9.06 -8.42
CA LEU A 38 13.23 -7.65 -8.45
C LEU A 38 12.48 -7.30 -9.74
N LEU A 39 12.94 -7.81 -10.89
CA LEU A 39 12.27 -7.61 -12.18
C LEU A 39 10.87 -8.25 -12.18
N HIS A 40 10.74 -9.48 -11.69
CA HIS A 40 9.42 -10.14 -11.57
C HIS A 40 8.47 -9.42 -10.61
N LYS A 41 8.97 -8.88 -9.49
CA LYS A 41 8.17 -8.02 -8.61
C LYS A 41 7.69 -6.78 -9.34
N GLN A 42 8.57 -6.10 -10.07
CA GLN A 42 8.24 -4.88 -10.81
C GLN A 42 7.20 -5.14 -11.92
N GLU A 43 7.33 -6.23 -12.68
CA GLU A 43 6.34 -6.64 -13.69
C GLU A 43 4.98 -6.93 -13.04
N ASN A 44 4.94 -7.64 -11.90
CA ASN A 44 3.72 -7.95 -11.17
C ASN A 44 3.00 -6.69 -10.64
N VAL A 45 3.73 -5.68 -10.24
CA VAL A 45 3.16 -4.39 -9.78
C VAL A 45 2.61 -3.60 -10.96
N MET A 46 3.32 -3.57 -12.10
CA MET A 46 2.86 -2.88 -13.30
C MET A 46 1.52 -3.42 -13.83
N GLU A 47 1.27 -4.72 -13.71
CA GLU A 47 0.01 -5.35 -14.12
C GLU A 47 -1.15 -5.05 -13.16
N LYS A 48 -0.86 -4.68 -11.89
CA LYS A 48 -1.86 -4.46 -10.84
C LYS A 48 -2.23 -2.99 -10.66
N VAL A 49 -1.35 -2.05 -11.07
CA VAL A 49 -1.58 -0.61 -10.91
C VAL A 49 -2.48 -0.10 -12.03
N PHE A 50 -3.56 0.55 -11.64
CA PHE A 50 -4.47 1.21 -12.58
C PHE A 50 -4.65 2.69 -12.23
N LYS A 51 -5.24 3.45 -13.16
CA LYS A 51 -5.50 4.89 -12.98
C LYS A 51 -6.99 5.16 -13.00
N LYS A 52 -7.42 6.08 -12.13
CA LYS A 52 -8.78 6.63 -12.17
C LYS A 52 -8.80 8.08 -11.69
N SER A 53 -9.84 8.83 -12.04
CA SER A 53 -10.16 10.11 -11.41
C SER A 53 -10.91 9.88 -10.12
N LEU A 54 -10.71 10.76 -9.14
CA LEU A 54 -11.48 10.80 -7.90
C LEU A 54 -12.39 12.03 -7.92
N PRO A 55 -13.71 11.88 -7.86
CA PRO A 55 -14.62 13.00 -8.03
C PRO A 55 -14.57 13.97 -6.85
N SER A 56 -14.87 15.24 -7.09
CA SER A 56 -15.16 16.19 -6.02
C SER A 56 -16.39 15.74 -5.25
N ARG A 57 -16.29 15.70 -3.91
CA ARG A 57 -17.39 15.30 -3.03
C ARG A 57 -17.28 15.99 -1.67
N ILE A 58 -18.44 16.09 -1.00
CA ILE A 58 -18.53 16.47 0.40
C ILE A 58 -18.42 15.21 1.24
N PHE A 59 -17.62 15.27 2.30
CA PHE A 59 -17.38 14.16 3.23
C PHE A 59 -17.73 14.57 4.65
N ALA A 60 -18.41 13.69 5.35
CA ALA A 60 -18.41 13.66 6.80
C ALA A 60 -17.09 13.03 7.26
N THR A 61 -16.36 13.68 8.16
CA THR A 61 -15.03 13.23 8.57
C THR A 61 -14.92 13.11 10.08
N HIS A 62 -14.15 12.15 10.54
CA HIS A 62 -13.78 11.96 11.95
C HIS A 62 -12.31 11.64 12.06
N ARG A 63 -11.51 12.52 12.69
CA ARG A 63 -10.09 12.33 12.92
C ARG A 63 -9.79 12.07 14.37
N ARG A 64 -8.97 11.05 14.62
CA ARG A 64 -8.48 10.75 15.97
C ARG A 64 -7.18 9.94 15.95
N LYS A 65 -6.48 9.95 17.08
CA LYS A 65 -5.43 8.97 17.35
C LYS A 65 -6.06 7.68 17.87
N ILE A 66 -5.50 6.56 17.42
CA ILE A 66 -5.90 5.21 17.81
C ILE A 66 -4.66 4.40 18.24
N ASP A 67 -4.86 3.43 19.13
CA ASP A 67 -3.77 2.57 19.61
C ASP A 67 -3.51 1.39 18.64
N SER A 68 -4.51 1.01 17.86
CA SER A 68 -4.39 -0.07 16.86
C SER A 68 -5.40 0.09 15.73
N TYR A 69 -5.09 -0.44 14.53
CA TYR A 69 -6.03 -0.45 13.39
C TYR A 69 -7.31 -1.24 13.66
N GLN A 70 -7.31 -2.14 14.63
CA GLN A 70 -8.52 -2.88 15.04
C GLN A 70 -9.60 -1.96 15.60
N GLU A 71 -9.24 -0.80 16.15
CA GLU A 71 -10.21 0.18 16.60
C GLU A 71 -11.06 0.75 15.46
N LEU A 72 -10.54 0.79 14.22
CA LEU A 72 -11.31 1.25 13.04
C LEU A 72 -12.58 0.44 12.84
N PHE A 73 -12.57 -0.87 13.14
CA PHE A 73 -13.74 -1.73 13.03
C PHE A 73 -14.87 -1.35 13.97
N ASN A 74 -14.53 -0.70 15.08
CA ASN A 74 -15.49 -0.23 16.07
C ASN A 74 -15.92 1.23 15.85
N LEU A 75 -15.10 2.04 15.19
CA LEU A 75 -15.37 3.47 14.98
C LEU A 75 -16.59 3.70 14.09
N CYS A 76 -16.66 3.04 12.95
CA CYS A 76 -17.76 3.23 12.01
C CYS A 76 -19.11 2.82 12.60
N PRO A 77 -19.32 1.59 13.11
CA PRO A 77 -20.64 1.16 13.58
C PRO A 77 -21.05 1.79 14.91
N ASN A 78 -20.11 2.14 15.79
CA ASN A 78 -20.45 2.54 17.16
C ASN A 78 -20.32 4.05 17.41
N ILE A 79 -19.59 4.79 16.60
CA ILE A 79 -19.35 6.23 16.80
C ILE A 79 -19.76 7.04 15.57
N ILE A 80 -19.19 6.76 14.41
CA ILE A 80 -19.36 7.58 13.21
C ILE A 80 -20.77 7.42 12.64
N GLY A 81 -21.21 6.19 12.40
CA GLY A 81 -22.53 5.89 11.82
C GLY A 81 -23.69 6.42 12.65
N PRO A 82 -23.75 6.17 13.97
CA PRO A 82 -24.78 6.74 14.83
C PRO A 82 -24.82 8.27 14.83
N GLU A 83 -23.66 8.93 14.83
CA GLU A 83 -23.60 10.39 14.78
C GLU A 83 -24.01 10.93 13.41
N MET A 84 -23.58 10.32 12.32
CA MET A 84 -24.02 10.67 10.96
C MET A 84 -25.54 10.52 10.80
N TYR A 85 -26.10 9.43 11.35
CA TYR A 85 -27.56 9.23 11.38
C TYR A 85 -28.25 10.32 12.17
N ARG A 86 -27.75 10.69 13.35
CA ARG A 86 -28.31 11.81 14.18
C ARG A 86 -28.30 13.14 13.44
N LEU A 87 -27.23 13.37 12.63
CA LEU A 87 -27.09 14.60 11.82
C LEU A 87 -27.94 14.55 10.54
N GLY A 88 -28.61 13.45 10.24
CA GLY A 88 -29.39 13.25 9.02
C GLY A 88 -28.53 13.22 7.76
N CYS A 89 -27.35 12.64 7.85
CA CYS A 89 -26.50 12.41 6.68
C CYS A 89 -27.09 11.34 5.77
N GLU A 90 -27.06 11.57 4.48
CA GLU A 90 -27.40 10.60 3.44
C GLU A 90 -26.14 10.27 2.64
N CYS A 91 -25.80 8.97 2.54
CA CYS A 91 -24.65 8.50 1.76
C CYS A 91 -25.11 8.17 0.33
N PRO A 92 -24.57 8.85 -0.70
CA PRO A 92 -24.97 8.59 -2.08
C PRO A 92 -24.39 7.26 -2.60
N ALA A 93 -25.15 6.58 -3.44
CA ALA A 93 -24.65 5.39 -4.14
C ALA A 93 -23.86 5.79 -5.41
N PRO A 94 -22.76 5.09 -5.75
CA PRO A 94 -22.08 4.10 -4.89
C PRO A 94 -21.46 4.77 -3.67
N GLU A 95 -21.43 4.05 -2.55
CA GLU A 95 -20.72 4.51 -1.35
C GLU A 95 -19.25 4.77 -1.65
N TYR A 96 -18.71 5.82 -1.04
CA TYR A 96 -17.31 6.15 -1.14
C TYR A 96 -16.79 6.57 0.22
N CYS A 97 -16.13 5.64 0.87
CA CYS A 97 -15.48 5.87 2.16
C CYS A 97 -14.01 5.46 2.10
N PHE A 98 -13.20 6.13 2.88
CA PHE A 98 -11.77 5.83 2.99
C PHE A 98 -11.20 6.38 4.29
N THR A 99 -10.01 5.90 4.64
CA THR A 99 -9.18 6.49 5.68
C THR A 99 -7.95 7.17 5.07
N VAL A 100 -7.47 8.21 5.77
CA VAL A 100 -6.19 8.87 5.50
C VAL A 100 -5.37 8.80 6.78
N GLU A 101 -4.11 8.40 6.66
CA GLU A 101 -3.17 8.37 7.77
C GLU A 101 -2.26 9.60 7.76
N TYR A 102 -2.03 10.16 8.95
CA TYR A 102 -1.21 11.37 9.16
C TYR A 102 0.09 11.08 9.92
N ASN A 103 0.27 9.86 10.41
CA ASN A 103 1.51 9.41 11.04
C ASN A 103 2.67 9.34 10.03
N GLU A 104 3.90 9.46 10.51
CA GLU A 104 5.11 9.39 9.69
C GLU A 104 5.55 7.94 9.45
N GLU A 105 5.26 7.06 10.41
CA GLU A 105 5.61 5.64 10.37
C GLU A 105 4.35 4.79 10.59
N TYR A 106 4.17 3.77 9.76
CA TYR A 106 3.03 2.87 9.84
C TYR A 106 2.96 2.14 11.19
N GLY A 107 1.79 2.15 11.80
CA GLY A 107 1.54 1.48 13.08
C GLY A 107 2.11 2.19 14.31
N VAL A 108 2.72 3.38 14.16
CA VAL A 108 3.26 4.17 15.26
C VAL A 108 2.50 5.48 15.36
N ASP A 109 2.03 5.82 16.58
CA ASP A 109 1.26 7.07 16.82
C ASP A 109 0.15 7.28 15.79
N ILE A 110 -0.66 6.24 15.56
CA ILE A 110 -1.62 6.18 14.46
C ILE A 110 -2.63 7.33 14.57
N ASP A 111 -2.48 8.31 13.69
CA ASP A 111 -3.39 9.45 13.56
C ASP A 111 -4.16 9.29 12.25
N VAL A 112 -5.41 8.87 12.35
CA VAL A 112 -6.24 8.50 11.22
C VAL A 112 -7.46 9.39 11.13
N GLU A 113 -7.82 9.76 9.91
CA GLU A 113 -9.08 10.42 9.61
C GLU A 113 -9.92 9.54 8.69
N PHE A 114 -11.13 9.28 9.10
CA PHE A 114 -12.16 8.59 8.34
C PHE A 114 -12.95 9.61 7.52
N PHE A 115 -13.28 9.26 6.28
CA PHE A 115 -14.06 10.04 5.33
C PHE A 115 -15.22 9.20 4.80
N GLU A 116 -16.43 9.71 4.89
CA GLU A 116 -17.62 9.13 4.28
C GLU A 116 -18.31 10.17 3.40
N ALA A 117 -18.48 9.85 2.12
CA ALA A 117 -19.16 10.76 1.18
C ALA A 117 -20.62 10.94 1.57
N VAL A 118 -21.07 12.20 1.57
CA VAL A 118 -22.44 12.58 1.88
C VAL A 118 -23.07 13.41 0.77
N ALA A 119 -24.39 13.34 0.63
CA ALA A 119 -25.13 14.06 -0.40
C ALA A 119 -25.06 15.58 -0.22
N GLU A 120 -25.03 16.06 1.01
CA GLU A 120 -24.95 17.48 1.33
C GLU A 120 -24.20 17.73 2.64
N ARG A 121 -23.69 18.94 2.81
CA ARG A 121 -23.06 19.38 4.05
C ARG A 121 -24.13 19.63 5.13
N LYS A 122 -23.87 19.12 6.34
CA LYS A 122 -24.61 19.42 7.54
C LYS A 122 -23.80 20.32 8.48
N GLU A 123 -24.37 20.66 9.63
CA GLU A 123 -23.65 21.38 10.68
C GLU A 123 -22.60 20.46 11.33
N ASP A 124 -21.42 21.01 11.57
CA ASP A 124 -20.36 20.31 12.28
C ASP A 124 -20.81 19.95 13.71
N SER A 125 -20.49 18.75 14.16
CA SER A 125 -20.63 18.36 15.57
C SER A 125 -19.28 18.25 16.26
N GLU A 126 -19.27 17.81 17.51
CA GLU A 126 -18.02 17.51 18.21
C GLU A 126 -17.28 16.34 17.57
N LEU A 127 -18.01 15.35 17.05
CA LEU A 127 -17.46 14.11 16.48
C LEU A 127 -17.25 14.21 14.97
N ILE A 128 -18.15 14.86 14.23
CA ILE A 128 -18.13 14.92 12.76
C ILE A 128 -17.83 16.33 12.29
N LYS A 129 -16.90 16.42 11.33
CA LYS A 129 -16.62 17.63 10.56
C LYS A 129 -16.93 17.39 9.09
N PHE A 130 -17.41 18.43 8.40
CA PHE A 130 -17.71 18.30 6.97
C PHE A 130 -16.65 19.00 6.15
N LYS A 131 -16.02 18.24 5.23
CA LYS A 131 -15.00 18.73 4.30
C LYS A 131 -15.47 18.53 2.87
N GLU A 132 -15.15 19.46 2.01
CA GLU A 132 -15.27 19.31 0.56
C GLU A 132 -13.88 19.04 0.01
N LEU A 133 -13.70 17.88 -0.64
CA LEU A 133 -12.46 17.56 -1.34
C LEU A 133 -12.65 17.85 -2.83
N PRO A 134 -11.66 18.51 -3.45
CA PRO A 134 -11.71 18.77 -4.90
C PRO A 134 -11.54 17.47 -5.69
N GLU A 135 -11.88 17.53 -6.97
CA GLU A 135 -11.56 16.46 -7.91
C GLU A 135 -10.05 16.21 -7.96
N VAL A 136 -9.66 14.94 -7.97
CA VAL A 136 -8.31 14.51 -8.32
C VAL A 136 -8.38 13.94 -9.73
N PRO A 137 -7.82 14.63 -10.74
CA PRO A 137 -7.93 14.20 -12.14
C PRO A 137 -7.32 12.82 -12.39
N VAL A 138 -6.25 12.49 -11.67
CA VAL A 138 -5.56 11.19 -11.78
C VAL A 138 -5.07 10.73 -10.41
N ALA A 139 -5.44 9.51 -10.04
CA ALA A 139 -4.83 8.77 -8.94
C ALA A 139 -4.30 7.44 -9.46
N LEU A 140 -3.13 7.02 -8.97
CA LEU A 140 -2.67 5.64 -9.11
C LEU A 140 -3.38 4.79 -8.06
N CYS A 141 -3.91 3.65 -8.47
CA CYS A 141 -4.66 2.76 -7.61
C CYS A 141 -4.11 1.35 -7.68
N VAL A 142 -4.15 0.65 -6.56
CA VAL A 142 -3.83 -0.77 -6.45
C VAL A 142 -4.77 -1.42 -5.43
N ASN A 143 -5.18 -2.66 -5.69
CA ASN A 143 -5.96 -3.44 -4.72
C ASN A 143 -5.01 -4.26 -3.86
N HIS A 144 -5.08 -4.04 -2.54
CA HIS A 144 -4.46 -4.88 -1.53
C HIS A 144 -5.46 -5.95 -1.10
N TYR A 145 -5.04 -7.20 -1.06
CA TYR A 145 -5.83 -8.33 -0.56
C TYR A 145 -5.19 -8.89 0.71
N GLY A 146 -6.02 -9.24 1.68
CA GLY A 146 -5.59 -9.86 2.92
C GLY A 146 -5.47 -8.91 4.10
N ALA A 147 -4.63 -9.29 5.06
CA ALA A 147 -4.47 -8.62 6.33
C ALA A 147 -3.84 -7.22 6.21
N TYR A 148 -4.33 -6.28 7.01
CA TYR A 148 -3.86 -4.89 7.00
C TYR A 148 -2.38 -4.75 7.39
N GLU A 149 -1.83 -5.70 8.14
CA GLU A 149 -0.42 -5.75 8.51
C GLU A 149 0.52 -5.81 7.29
N HIS A 150 0.03 -6.31 6.15
CA HIS A 150 0.78 -6.38 4.88
C HIS A 150 0.50 -5.21 3.92
N MET A 151 -0.39 -4.29 4.29
CA MET A 151 -0.72 -3.12 3.49
C MET A 151 0.49 -2.20 3.22
N PRO A 152 1.43 -2.00 4.17
CA PRO A 152 2.63 -1.19 3.92
C PRO A 152 3.48 -1.68 2.76
N GLU A 153 3.54 -2.98 2.52
CA GLU A 153 4.29 -3.56 1.39
C GLU A 153 3.65 -3.16 0.05
N THR A 154 2.32 -3.30 -0.06
CA THR A 154 1.56 -2.90 -1.25
C THR A 154 1.63 -1.39 -1.49
N PHE A 155 1.58 -0.58 -0.41
CA PHE A 155 1.71 0.86 -0.51
C PHE A 155 3.10 1.27 -0.98
N ALA A 156 4.17 0.66 -0.43
CA ALA A 156 5.54 0.92 -0.84
C ALA A 156 5.77 0.57 -2.32
N GLU A 157 5.18 -0.53 -2.82
CA GLU A 157 5.22 -0.91 -4.23
C GLU A 157 4.53 0.14 -5.12
N LEU A 158 3.35 0.64 -4.73
CA LEU A 158 2.63 1.69 -5.44
C LEU A 158 3.43 3.00 -5.48
N PHE A 159 4.04 3.38 -4.36
CA PHE A 159 4.86 4.59 -4.27
C PHE A 159 6.11 4.49 -5.14
N ALA A 160 6.82 3.35 -5.10
CA ALA A 160 7.98 3.10 -5.95
C ALA A 160 7.61 3.10 -7.45
N TYR A 161 6.42 2.58 -7.79
CA TYR A 161 5.89 2.68 -9.15
C TYR A 161 5.68 4.14 -9.57
N ALA A 162 5.12 4.98 -8.70
CA ALA A 162 4.92 6.40 -8.97
C ALA A 162 6.27 7.10 -9.25
N GLU A 163 7.28 6.90 -8.40
CA GLU A 163 8.62 7.48 -8.57
C GLU A 163 9.29 7.01 -9.87
N THR A 164 9.29 5.70 -10.13
CA THR A 164 9.94 5.11 -11.33
C THR A 164 9.34 5.63 -12.63
N ASN A 165 8.03 5.94 -12.63
CA ASN A 165 7.33 6.43 -13.81
C ASN A 165 7.23 7.97 -13.87
N GLY A 166 7.91 8.68 -12.97
CA GLY A 166 8.00 10.15 -12.98
C GLY A 166 6.69 10.84 -12.57
N TYR A 167 5.85 10.22 -11.76
CA TYR A 167 4.66 10.86 -11.22
C TYR A 167 4.99 11.66 -9.95
N GLU A 168 4.45 12.87 -9.84
CA GLU A 168 4.51 13.67 -8.63
C GLU A 168 3.31 13.33 -7.74
N VAL A 169 3.56 12.85 -6.53
CA VAL A 169 2.52 12.63 -5.51
C VAL A 169 2.11 13.99 -4.95
N ILE A 170 0.82 14.31 -5.01
CA ILE A 170 0.27 15.63 -4.66
C ILE A 170 -0.53 15.67 -3.38
N ASP A 171 -0.91 14.51 -2.84
CA ASP A 171 -1.69 14.40 -1.60
C ASP A 171 -1.44 13.03 -0.96
N ARG A 172 -1.92 12.86 0.27
CA ARG A 172 -1.86 11.60 1.01
C ARG A 172 -2.67 10.51 0.34
N ALA A 173 -2.21 9.27 0.50
CA ALA A 173 -2.97 8.12 0.02
C ALA A 173 -4.29 7.97 0.75
N ARG A 174 -5.32 7.49 0.02
CA ARG A 174 -6.64 7.13 0.55
C ARG A 174 -6.74 5.61 0.58
N PHE A 175 -7.14 5.05 1.71
CA PHE A 175 -7.31 3.62 1.90
C PHE A 175 -8.82 3.31 1.92
N CYS A 176 -9.36 2.86 0.79
CA CYS A 176 -10.77 2.51 0.65
C CYS A 176 -10.97 1.04 1.06
N HIS A 177 -11.52 0.81 2.23
CA HIS A 177 -11.80 -0.53 2.76
C HIS A 177 -13.08 -1.07 2.11
N ILE A 178 -12.97 -1.81 1.02
CA ILE A 178 -14.12 -2.30 0.24
C ILE A 178 -14.69 -3.58 0.84
N ASP A 179 -13.80 -4.52 1.14
CA ASP A 179 -14.16 -5.77 1.79
C ASP A 179 -13.41 -5.93 3.13
N GLY A 180 -14.10 -6.43 4.14
CA GLY A 180 -13.55 -6.58 5.48
C GLY A 180 -14.43 -7.47 6.36
N ILE A 181 -14.26 -7.37 7.66
CA ILE A 181 -15.01 -8.17 8.66
C ILE A 181 -16.52 -7.98 8.58
N TRP A 182 -17.00 -6.92 7.94
CA TRP A 182 -18.43 -6.60 7.80
C TRP A 182 -19.13 -7.37 6.68
N ASN A 183 -18.38 -7.97 5.73
CA ASN A 183 -18.94 -8.62 4.55
C ASN A 183 -18.14 -9.83 4.05
N LYS A 184 -17.02 -10.21 4.73
CA LYS A 184 -16.20 -11.36 4.37
C LYS A 184 -15.96 -12.26 5.57
N GLU A 185 -15.85 -13.57 5.31
CA GLU A 185 -15.67 -14.58 6.35
C GLU A 185 -14.20 -14.78 6.73
N THR A 186 -13.30 -14.60 5.76
CA THR A 186 -11.86 -14.81 5.94
C THR A 186 -11.05 -13.57 5.63
N VAL A 187 -9.91 -13.41 6.30
CA VAL A 187 -8.98 -12.28 6.09
C VAL A 187 -8.45 -12.24 4.66
N ASP A 188 -8.24 -13.39 4.03
CA ASP A 188 -7.70 -13.48 2.67
C ASP A 188 -8.66 -12.87 1.62
N GLU A 189 -9.94 -12.70 1.96
CA GLU A 189 -10.95 -12.10 1.10
C GLU A 189 -11.09 -10.58 1.30
N TRP A 190 -10.43 -10.02 2.31
CA TRP A 190 -10.46 -8.58 2.52
C TRP A 190 -9.79 -7.86 1.36
N MET A 191 -10.38 -6.73 0.97
CA MET A 191 -9.86 -5.90 -0.11
C MET A 191 -9.87 -4.43 0.28
N THR A 192 -8.71 -3.81 0.18
CA THR A 192 -8.53 -2.36 0.33
C THR A 192 -7.97 -1.80 -0.97
N GLU A 193 -8.68 -0.86 -1.58
CA GLU A 193 -8.14 -0.11 -2.70
C GLU A 193 -7.33 1.07 -2.16
N ILE A 194 -6.04 1.09 -2.45
CA ILE A 194 -5.13 2.20 -2.13
C ILE A 194 -5.16 3.17 -3.31
N GLN A 195 -5.47 4.43 -3.05
CA GLN A 195 -5.55 5.50 -4.06
C GLN A 195 -4.49 6.56 -3.75
N LEU A 196 -3.52 6.73 -4.61
CA LEU A 196 -2.44 7.71 -4.49
C LEU A 196 -2.68 8.87 -5.47
N PRO A 197 -3.09 10.05 -5.00
CA PRO A 197 -3.28 11.23 -5.84
C PRO A 197 -1.95 11.65 -6.47
N ILE A 198 -1.95 11.81 -7.80
CA ILE A 198 -0.75 12.18 -8.55
C ILE A 198 -1.03 13.29 -9.56
N LYS A 199 0.05 13.90 -10.03
CA LYS A 199 0.04 14.75 -11.21
C LYS A 199 1.10 14.22 -12.20
N LEU A 200 0.78 14.34 -13.47
CA LEU A 200 1.75 14.09 -14.54
C LEU A 200 2.80 15.19 -14.52
N SER A 201 4.07 14.80 -14.48
CA SER A 201 5.21 15.72 -14.55
C SER A 201 5.37 16.30 -15.96
#